data_ed91def39c8ff768d9695b8cdd3caafd
#
_entry.id   ed91def39c8ff768d9695b8cdd3caafd
#
_cell.length_a   1.000
_cell.length_b   1.000
_cell.length_c   1.000
_cell.angle_alpha   90.00
_cell.angle_beta   90.00
_cell.angle_gamma   90.00
#
_symmetry.space_group_name_H-M   'P 1'
#
loop_
_entity.id
_entity.type
_entity.pdbx_description
1 polymer ?
#
loop_
_entity_poly.entity_id
_entity_poly.type
_entity_poly.pdbx_seq_one_letter_code
_entity_poly.pdbx_strand_id
1 'polypeptide(L)'
;MSGPLSTLNAMNDAASDGESAEQYIASLPEDAQAWMREFTEYVAGHYPTVPYLMFRGRPMFKFEGTYLKGYVMFTAASKHFTAHAIDFDLIEESKPRFPRASFGKGSIKIPYADLDAKQPLREFVDAVMARHGVPRDR
;
A
#
# COMPACT_ATOMS: atom_id res chain seq x y z
N MET A 1 -11.78 29.42 -0.50
CA MET A 1 -12.70 29.04 -0.31
C MET A 1 -12.98 27.75 0.15
N SER A 2 -12.85 27.50 1.26
CA SER A 2 -12.97 26.27 1.77
C SER A 2 -14.31 25.95 2.28
N GLY A 3 -15.09 26.91 2.61
CA GLY A 3 -16.37 26.66 3.18
C GLY A 3 -17.19 25.65 2.43
N PRO A 4 -17.38 25.83 1.18
CA PRO A 4 -18.18 24.90 0.44
C PRO A 4 -17.51 23.56 0.27
N LEU A 5 -16.24 23.49 0.54
CA LEU A 5 -15.54 22.28 0.30
C LEU A 5 -15.94 21.16 1.21
N SER A 6 -16.35 21.43 2.43
CA SER A 6 -16.69 20.36 3.33
C SER A 6 -17.89 19.58 2.84
N THR A 7 -18.85 20.26 2.24
CA THR A 7 -20.00 19.57 1.69
C THR A 7 -19.60 18.80 0.43
N LEU A 8 -18.79 19.42 -0.39
CA LEU A 8 -18.35 18.75 -1.59
C LEU A 8 -17.52 17.53 -1.29
N ASN A 9 -16.75 17.57 -0.23
CA ASN A 9 -15.92 16.45 0.11
C ASN A 9 -16.72 15.20 0.40
N ALA A 10 -17.88 15.34 0.99
CA ALA A 10 -18.71 14.18 1.23
C ALA A 10 -19.13 13.51 -0.05
N MET A 11 -19.26 14.27 -1.12
CA MET A 11 -19.70 13.73 -2.38
C MET A 11 -18.54 13.26 -3.25
N ASN A 12 -17.33 13.66 -2.94
CA ASN A 12 -16.17 13.36 -3.75
C ASN A 12 -15.08 12.67 -2.96
N ASP A 13 -15.47 11.74 -2.11
CA ASP A 13 -14.52 11.07 -1.24
C ASP A 13 -13.38 10.42 -2.00
N ALA A 14 -13.67 9.77 -3.10
CA ALA A 14 -12.62 9.09 -3.85
C ALA A 14 -11.58 10.06 -4.40
N ALA A 15 -12.04 11.20 -4.91
CA ALA A 15 -11.12 12.22 -5.41
C ALA A 15 -10.34 12.85 -4.27
N SER A 16 -11.01 13.11 -3.14
CA SER A 16 -10.37 13.66 -1.97
C SER A 16 -9.32 12.73 -1.42
N ASP A 17 -9.62 11.43 -1.39
CA ASP A 17 -8.67 10.42 -0.94
C ASP A 17 -7.47 10.36 -1.87
N GLY A 18 -7.69 10.46 -3.17
CA GLY A 18 -6.60 10.46 -4.13
C GLY A 18 -5.66 11.64 -3.94
N GLU A 19 -6.23 12.83 -3.72
CA GLU A 19 -5.45 14.01 -3.44
C GLU A 19 -4.66 13.88 -2.15
N SER A 20 -5.31 13.34 -1.11
CA SER A 20 -4.66 13.18 0.18
C SER A 20 -3.53 12.16 0.12
N ALA A 21 -3.72 11.10 -0.66
CA ALA A 21 -2.66 10.10 -0.86
C ALA A 21 -1.47 10.74 -1.56
N GLU A 22 -1.72 11.56 -2.57
CA GLU A 22 -0.64 12.22 -3.29
C GLU A 22 0.09 13.21 -2.38
N GLN A 23 -0.64 13.93 -1.53
CA GLN A 23 -0.03 14.84 -0.57
C GLN A 23 0.84 14.08 0.43
N TYR A 24 0.36 12.92 0.89
CA TYR A 24 1.14 12.11 1.79
C TYR A 24 2.46 11.71 1.14
N ILE A 25 2.39 11.21 -0.10
CA ILE A 25 3.60 10.77 -0.79
C ILE A 25 4.54 11.95 -1.03
N ALA A 26 4.00 13.08 -1.46
CA ALA A 26 4.83 14.25 -1.77
C ALA A 26 5.54 14.81 -0.54
N SER A 27 5.04 14.50 0.65
CA SER A 27 5.65 14.98 1.90
C SER A 27 6.83 14.12 2.34
N LEU A 28 7.07 13.00 1.68
CA LEU A 28 8.10 12.04 2.10
C LEU A 28 9.47 12.37 1.52
N PRO A 29 10.53 11.85 2.12
CA PRO A 29 11.86 11.97 1.52
C PRO A 29 11.91 11.33 0.13
N GLU A 30 12.90 11.70 -0.64
CA GLU A 30 12.99 11.29 -2.03
C GLU A 30 12.97 9.77 -2.23
N ASP A 31 13.76 9.04 -1.46
CA ASP A 31 13.78 7.57 -1.58
C ASP A 31 12.41 6.99 -1.25
N ALA A 32 11.78 7.52 -0.22
CA ALA A 32 10.46 7.06 0.20
C ALA A 32 9.43 7.32 -0.88
N GLN A 33 9.50 8.48 -1.53
CA GLN A 33 8.57 8.78 -2.62
C GLN A 33 8.72 7.78 -3.75
N ALA A 34 9.96 7.46 -4.12
CA ALA A 34 10.20 6.55 -5.23
C ALA A 34 9.58 5.18 -4.96
N TRP A 35 9.81 4.63 -3.77
CA TRP A 35 9.25 3.33 -3.41
C TRP A 35 7.73 3.37 -3.33
N MET A 36 7.19 4.43 -2.71
CA MET A 36 5.73 4.56 -2.59
C MET A 36 5.06 4.64 -3.95
N ARG A 37 5.64 5.43 -4.87
CA ARG A 37 5.04 5.57 -6.19
C ARG A 37 5.15 4.28 -6.97
N GLU A 38 6.28 3.60 -6.88
CA GLU A 38 6.47 2.36 -7.62
C GLU A 38 5.43 1.31 -7.21
N PHE A 39 5.25 1.10 -5.91
CA PHE A 39 4.35 0.03 -5.46
C PHE A 39 2.89 0.45 -5.51
N THR A 40 2.59 1.74 -5.29
CA THR A 40 1.23 2.23 -5.48
C THR A 40 0.80 2.06 -6.93
N GLU A 41 1.67 2.42 -7.87
CA GLU A 41 1.35 2.29 -9.28
C GLU A 41 1.27 0.83 -9.71
N TYR A 42 2.10 -0.02 -9.12
CA TYR A 42 2.03 -1.44 -9.40
C TYR A 42 0.65 -2.00 -9.05
N VAL A 43 0.17 -1.70 -7.84
CA VAL A 43 -1.13 -2.20 -7.41
C VAL A 43 -2.25 -1.57 -8.23
N ALA A 44 -2.22 -0.26 -8.39
CA ALA A 44 -3.29 0.42 -9.13
C ALA A 44 -3.36 -0.05 -10.58
N GLY A 45 -2.21 -0.32 -11.19
CA GLY A 45 -2.18 -0.75 -12.59
C GLY A 45 -2.60 -2.19 -12.79
N HIS A 46 -2.20 -3.08 -11.90
CA HIS A 46 -2.48 -4.50 -12.05
C HIS A 46 -3.76 -4.94 -11.36
N TYR A 47 -4.27 -4.15 -10.43
CA TYR A 47 -5.47 -4.49 -9.67
C TYR A 47 -6.41 -3.29 -9.63
N PRO A 48 -6.90 -2.86 -10.80
CA PRO A 48 -7.66 -1.60 -10.87
C PRO A 48 -9.01 -1.63 -10.19
N THR A 49 -9.51 -2.82 -9.82
CA THR A 49 -10.79 -2.90 -9.14
C THR A 49 -10.68 -2.67 -7.63
N VAL A 50 -9.47 -2.61 -7.10
CA VAL A 50 -9.28 -2.45 -5.65
C VAL A 50 -9.43 -0.98 -5.27
N PRO A 51 -10.32 -0.64 -4.34
CA PRO A 51 -10.43 0.75 -3.91
C PRO A 51 -9.15 1.24 -3.24
N TYR A 52 -8.77 2.47 -3.57
CA TYR A 52 -7.59 3.11 -3.01
C TYR A 52 -8.09 4.30 -2.21
N LEU A 53 -7.93 4.24 -0.90
CA LEU A 53 -8.51 5.25 -0.05
C LEU A 53 -7.61 5.54 1.15
N MET A 54 -7.94 6.58 1.91
CA MET A 54 -7.14 6.94 3.07
C MET A 54 -7.65 6.23 4.30
N PHE A 55 -6.72 5.72 5.11
CA PHE A 55 -7.04 5.05 6.36
C PHE A 55 -6.07 5.56 7.41
N ARG A 56 -6.60 6.27 8.39
CA ARG A 56 -5.78 6.81 9.49
C ARG A 56 -4.61 7.64 8.96
N GLY A 57 -4.88 8.46 7.95
CA GLY A 57 -3.89 9.37 7.40
C GLY A 57 -2.93 8.77 6.40
N ARG A 58 -3.14 7.52 5.99
CA ARG A 58 -2.24 6.85 5.05
C ARG A 58 -3.04 6.18 3.94
N PRO A 59 -2.48 6.07 2.74
CA PRO A 59 -3.18 5.40 1.64
C PRO A 59 -3.27 3.90 1.88
N MET A 60 -4.39 3.32 1.51
CA MET A 60 -4.64 1.89 1.70
C MET A 60 -5.41 1.34 0.51
N PHE A 61 -5.02 0.15 0.05
CA PHE A 61 -5.80 -0.62 -0.92
C PHE A 61 -6.65 -1.61 -0.13
N LYS A 62 -7.95 -1.36 -0.05
CA LYS A 62 -8.86 -2.17 0.74
C LYS A 62 -9.77 -2.95 -0.19
N PHE A 63 -9.67 -4.27 -0.19
CA PHE A 63 -10.45 -5.08 -1.12
C PHE A 63 -11.57 -5.88 -0.50
N GLU A 64 -11.80 -5.75 0.78
CA GLU A 64 -12.94 -6.36 1.45
C GLU A 64 -13.77 -5.28 2.11
N GLY A 65 -14.88 -5.65 2.69
CA GLY A 65 -15.79 -4.69 3.29
C GLY A 65 -15.16 -3.84 4.38
N THR A 66 -14.27 -4.41 5.16
CA THR A 66 -13.53 -3.66 6.17
C THR A 66 -12.07 -4.03 6.07
N TYR A 67 -11.20 -3.19 6.65
CA TYR A 67 -9.77 -3.49 6.63
C TYR A 67 -9.45 -4.79 7.37
N LEU A 68 -10.33 -5.23 8.24
CA LEU A 68 -10.11 -6.48 8.96
C LEU A 68 -10.27 -7.70 8.06
N LYS A 69 -10.85 -7.55 6.88
CA LYS A 69 -11.05 -8.66 5.97
C LYS A 69 -10.02 -8.75 4.87
N GLY A 70 -9.36 -7.66 4.55
CA GLY A 70 -8.31 -7.73 3.56
C GLY A 70 -7.89 -6.36 3.07
N TYR A 71 -6.58 -6.15 3.02
CA TYR A 71 -6.01 -4.92 2.51
C TYR A 71 -4.53 -5.10 2.22
N VAL A 72 -4.01 -4.18 1.44
CA VAL A 72 -2.57 -3.98 1.30
C VAL A 72 -2.32 -2.49 1.50
N MET A 73 -1.38 -2.15 2.36
CA MET A 73 -1.07 -0.77 2.63
C MET A 73 0.43 -0.59 2.65
N PHE A 74 0.90 0.53 2.12
CA PHE A 74 2.32 0.85 2.14
C PHE A 74 2.53 2.09 2.96
N THR A 75 3.55 2.08 3.81
CA THR A 75 3.96 3.26 4.56
C THR A 75 5.46 3.43 4.41
N ALA A 76 5.94 4.62 4.71
CA ALA A 76 7.35 4.93 4.52
C ALA A 76 7.86 5.71 5.70
N ALA A 77 9.06 5.37 6.13
CA ALA A 77 9.77 6.10 7.17
C ALA A 77 11.06 6.62 6.54
N SER A 78 11.95 7.21 7.34
CA SER A 78 13.12 7.84 6.79
C SER A 78 14.06 6.88 6.09
N LYS A 79 14.13 5.63 6.52
CA LYS A 79 15.08 4.66 5.94
C LYS A 79 14.44 3.38 5.46
N HIS A 80 13.15 3.21 5.67
CA HIS A 80 12.48 1.95 5.37
C HIS A 80 11.12 2.16 4.73
N PHE A 81 10.79 1.23 3.86
CA PHE A 81 9.46 1.10 3.26
C PHE A 81 8.80 -0.09 3.91
N THR A 82 7.52 0.02 4.26
CA THR A 82 6.83 -1.07 4.93
C THR A 82 5.56 -1.44 4.17
N ALA A 83 5.40 -2.73 3.92
CA ALA A 83 4.17 -3.28 3.36
C ALA A 83 3.37 -3.92 4.48
N HIS A 84 2.08 -3.67 4.51
CA HIS A 84 1.18 -4.16 5.55
C HIS A 84 0.07 -5.00 4.93
N ALA A 85 -0.27 -6.09 5.59
CA ALA A 85 -1.40 -6.93 5.21
C ALA A 85 -1.85 -7.72 6.42
N ILE A 86 -3.09 -8.21 6.41
CA ILE A 86 -3.54 -9.05 7.53
C ILE A 86 -3.34 -10.53 7.25
N ASP A 87 -2.72 -10.86 6.13
CA ASP A 87 -2.45 -12.24 5.74
C ASP A 87 -1.15 -12.68 6.44
N PHE A 88 -1.24 -12.89 7.73
CA PHE A 88 -0.07 -13.10 8.58
C PHE A 88 0.71 -14.35 8.19
N ASP A 89 0.03 -15.38 7.71
CA ASP A 89 0.69 -16.59 7.27
C ASP A 89 1.50 -16.34 5.99
N LEU A 90 1.00 -15.50 5.10
CA LEU A 90 1.77 -15.18 3.89
C LEU A 90 3.01 -14.37 4.25
N ILE A 91 2.90 -13.50 5.25
CA ILE A 91 4.08 -12.76 5.71
C ILE A 91 5.11 -13.73 6.27
N GLU A 92 4.67 -14.68 7.07
CA GLU A 92 5.56 -15.66 7.66
C GLU A 92 6.26 -16.48 6.59
N GLU A 93 5.51 -16.92 5.60
CA GLU A 93 6.06 -17.72 4.50
C GLU A 93 7.03 -16.93 3.64
N SER A 94 6.88 -15.62 3.59
CA SER A 94 7.72 -14.79 2.73
C SER A 94 9.06 -14.44 3.34
N LYS A 95 9.25 -14.70 4.63
CA LYS A 95 10.46 -14.25 5.33
C LYS A 95 11.77 -14.65 4.65
N PRO A 96 11.93 -15.88 4.15
CA PRO A 96 13.19 -16.24 3.49
C PRO A 96 13.48 -15.42 2.23
N ARG A 97 12.44 -14.80 1.65
CA ARG A 97 12.62 -13.99 0.44
C ARG A 97 13.10 -12.59 0.75
N PHE A 98 13.12 -12.20 2.03
CA PHE A 98 13.49 -10.85 2.46
C PHE A 98 14.56 -10.91 3.54
N PRO A 99 15.77 -11.32 3.20
CA PRO A 99 16.80 -11.55 4.22
C PRO A 99 17.26 -10.30 4.96
N ARG A 100 17.02 -9.12 4.40
CA ARG A 100 17.42 -7.88 5.07
C ARG A 100 16.26 -7.12 5.71
N ALA A 101 15.05 -7.68 5.64
CA ALA A 101 13.88 -7.00 6.18
C ALA A 101 13.67 -7.32 7.64
N SER A 102 12.88 -6.47 8.29
CA SER A 102 12.36 -6.74 9.62
C SER A 102 10.87 -7.03 9.47
N PHE A 103 10.32 -7.79 10.40
CA PHE A 103 8.93 -8.22 10.27
C PHE A 103 8.15 -7.93 11.53
N GLY A 104 6.95 -7.37 11.37
CA GLY A 104 5.93 -7.41 12.38
C GLY A 104 4.97 -8.54 12.03
N LYS A 105 3.92 -8.71 12.82
CA LYS A 105 2.95 -9.75 12.54
C LYS A 105 2.28 -9.53 11.20
N GLY A 106 1.96 -8.29 10.89
CA GLY A 106 1.31 -7.94 9.64
C GLY A 106 2.12 -6.96 8.80
N SER A 107 3.45 -7.01 8.86
CA SER A 107 4.25 -6.04 8.12
C SER A 107 5.60 -6.60 7.70
N ILE A 108 6.09 -6.09 6.57
CA ILE A 108 7.42 -6.37 6.04
C ILE A 108 8.10 -5.01 5.89
N LYS A 109 9.15 -4.78 6.68
CA LYS A 109 9.84 -3.50 6.72
C LYS A 109 11.17 -3.64 5.98
N ILE A 110 11.32 -2.95 4.89
CA ILE A 110 12.42 -3.14 3.93
C ILE A 110 13.27 -1.89 3.84
N PRO A 111 14.60 -1.99 3.98
CA PRO A 111 15.46 -0.82 3.76
C PRO A 111 15.37 -0.36 2.32
N TYR A 112 15.36 0.94 2.08
CA TYR A 112 15.30 1.47 0.70
C TYR A 112 16.49 1.01 -0.14
N ALA A 113 17.62 0.74 0.49
CA ALA A 113 18.79 0.31 -0.24
C ALA A 113 18.70 -1.13 -0.75
N ASP A 114 17.75 -1.90 -0.25
CA ASP A 114 17.61 -3.30 -0.63
C ASP A 114 16.75 -3.42 -1.88
N LEU A 115 17.34 -3.10 -3.01
CA LEU A 115 16.60 -3.12 -4.29
C LEU A 115 16.20 -4.55 -4.69
N ASP A 116 16.94 -5.53 -4.21
CA ASP A 116 16.62 -6.93 -4.52
C ASP A 116 15.30 -7.38 -3.90
N ALA A 117 14.82 -6.67 -2.89
CA ALA A 117 13.54 -7.01 -2.26
C ALA A 117 12.34 -6.62 -3.11
N LYS A 118 12.53 -5.82 -4.15
CA LYS A 118 11.38 -5.32 -4.93
C LYS A 118 10.62 -6.43 -5.63
N GLN A 119 11.31 -7.36 -6.27
CA GLN A 119 10.61 -8.44 -6.96
C GLN A 119 9.88 -9.37 -5.98
N PRO A 120 10.52 -9.84 -4.89
CA PRO A 120 9.77 -10.61 -3.90
C PRO A 120 8.58 -9.85 -3.33
N LEU A 121 8.67 -8.52 -3.20
CA LEU A 121 7.55 -7.75 -2.68
C LEU A 121 6.39 -7.72 -3.66
N ARG A 122 6.67 -7.57 -4.95
CA ARG A 122 5.62 -7.67 -5.95
C ARG A 122 4.93 -9.02 -5.89
N GLU A 123 5.73 -10.09 -5.73
CA GLU A 123 5.17 -11.44 -5.64
C GLU A 123 4.33 -11.62 -4.38
N PHE A 124 4.75 -11.01 -3.27
CA PHE A 124 3.97 -11.05 -2.05
C PHE A 124 2.61 -10.37 -2.25
N VAL A 125 2.62 -9.19 -2.86
CA VAL A 125 1.37 -8.47 -3.16
C VAL A 125 0.47 -9.32 -4.03
N ASP A 126 1.05 -9.93 -5.08
CA ASP A 126 0.27 -10.79 -5.98
C ASP A 126 -0.34 -11.96 -5.24
N ALA A 127 0.38 -12.54 -4.28
CA ALA A 127 -0.14 -13.66 -3.51
C ALA A 127 -1.30 -13.24 -2.62
N VAL A 128 -1.20 -12.05 -2.01
CA VAL A 128 -2.30 -11.53 -1.21
C VAL A 128 -3.53 -11.31 -2.08
N MET A 129 -3.35 -10.68 -3.22
CA MET A 129 -4.47 -10.40 -4.12
C MET A 129 -5.11 -11.70 -4.61
N ALA A 130 -4.30 -12.69 -4.96
CA ALA A 130 -4.82 -13.97 -5.43
C ALA A 130 -5.62 -14.68 -4.34
N ARG A 131 -5.14 -14.61 -3.10
CA ARG A 131 -5.86 -15.23 -1.98
C ARG A 131 -7.26 -14.64 -1.83
N HIS A 132 -7.39 -13.36 -2.06
CA HIS A 132 -8.67 -12.68 -1.87
C HIS A 132 -9.50 -12.62 -3.15
N GLY A 133 -9.06 -13.33 -4.19
CA GLY A 133 -9.83 -13.42 -5.42
C GLY A 133 -9.88 -12.13 -6.23
N VAL A 134 -8.92 -11.24 -6.03
CA VAL A 134 -8.90 -9.98 -6.75
C VAL A 134 -8.37 -10.22 -8.16
N PRO A 135 -9.12 -9.83 -9.20
CA PRO A 135 -8.67 -10.07 -10.57
C PRO A 135 -7.45 -9.21 -10.90
N ARG A 136 -6.49 -9.81 -11.57
CA ARG A 136 -5.28 -9.12 -11.96
C ARG A 136 -5.38 -8.71 -13.42
N ASP A 137 -5.11 -7.45 -13.66
CA ASP A 137 -5.07 -6.92 -15.02
C ASP A 137 -3.61 -6.78 -15.44
N ARG A 138 -3.34 -6.88 -16.72
CA ARG A 138 -1.99 -6.81 -17.22
C ARG A 138 -1.46 -5.47 -17.57
#